data_c9f8c0a3a9be51f33888841c403edac0
#
_entry.id   c9f8c0a3a9be51f33888841c403edac0
#
_cell.length_a   1.000
_cell.length_b   1.000
_cell.length_c   1.000
_cell.angle_alpha   90.00
_cell.angle_beta   90.00
_cell.angle_gamma   90.00
#
_symmetry.space_group_name_H-M   'P 1'
#
loop_
_entity.id
_entity.type
_entity.pdbx_description
1 polymer ?
#
loop_
_entity_poly.entity_id
_entity_poly.type
_entity_poly.pdbx_seq_one_letter_code
_entity_poly.pdbx_strand_id
1 'polypeptide(L)'
;MRIAVIIPDRLDRPNFLAQCKKMLDYQSVKPDATFLINYLPKSEKPDITQRYRTGYERVSELNLKHPESAYDLIFFIENDDFYSRTYIEDMLKAWEANGKPDLFGTSFTTYYHIGLRAYFNFYHPERASMMNTVIKPNLDIIWPPDHESFTDMHLWTRDRCLEGSKKVWTPNSQLSIGIKHGVGLCGGRQHTTGLQRFTIKGGLGNEAAGGVDDSELKWL
;
A
#
# COMPACT_ATOMS: atom_id res chain seq x y z
N MET A 1 -10.98 17.93 4.67
CA MET A 1 -10.01 17.03 4.01
C MET A 1 -10.76 15.82 3.51
N ARG A 2 -10.67 15.52 2.23
CA ARG A 2 -11.33 14.38 1.60
C ARG A 2 -10.31 13.35 1.12
N ILE A 3 -10.58 12.08 1.34
CA ILE A 3 -9.66 10.99 1.13
C ILE A 3 -10.22 10.02 0.08
N ALA A 4 -9.43 9.74 -0.93
CA ALA A 4 -9.68 8.66 -1.88
C ALA A 4 -8.80 7.45 -1.55
N VAL A 5 -9.36 6.25 -1.69
CA VAL A 5 -8.61 4.99 -1.66
C VAL A 5 -8.64 4.38 -3.05
N ILE A 6 -7.50 3.93 -3.56
CA ILE A 6 -7.39 3.16 -4.80
C ILE A 6 -7.05 1.72 -4.45
N ILE A 7 -7.87 0.78 -4.91
CA ILE A 7 -7.66 -0.66 -4.75
C ILE A 7 -7.48 -1.29 -6.12
N PRO A 8 -6.27 -1.74 -6.49
CA PRO A 8 -6.07 -2.58 -7.66
C PRO A 8 -6.63 -3.97 -7.41
N ASP A 9 -7.42 -4.51 -8.34
CA ASP A 9 -8.00 -5.83 -8.22
C ASP A 9 -8.07 -6.55 -9.57
N ARG A 10 -7.55 -7.77 -9.63
CA ARG A 10 -7.49 -8.59 -10.85
C ARG A 10 -8.71 -9.49 -11.06
N LEU A 11 -9.66 -9.47 -10.14
CA LEU A 11 -10.84 -10.35 -10.11
C LEU A 11 -10.53 -11.85 -9.89
N ASP A 12 -9.29 -12.20 -9.60
CA ASP A 12 -8.83 -13.57 -9.38
C ASP A 12 -8.81 -13.97 -7.90
N ARG A 13 -9.05 -13.01 -6.98
CA ARG A 13 -8.95 -13.22 -5.53
C ARG A 13 -10.12 -12.57 -4.77
N PRO A 14 -11.38 -13.03 -4.99
CA PRO A 14 -12.56 -12.36 -4.42
C PRO A 14 -12.60 -12.34 -2.89
N ASN A 15 -12.03 -13.35 -2.22
CA ASN A 15 -12.00 -13.41 -0.76
C ASN A 15 -11.07 -12.34 -0.17
N PHE A 16 -9.92 -12.07 -0.79
CA PHE A 16 -9.03 -11.00 -0.34
C PHE A 16 -9.69 -9.63 -0.51
N LEU A 17 -10.33 -9.37 -1.65
CA LEU A 17 -11.08 -8.14 -1.85
C LEU A 17 -12.21 -7.97 -0.83
N ALA A 18 -12.95 -9.04 -0.53
CA ALA A 18 -14.01 -8.99 0.48
C ALA A 18 -13.46 -8.63 1.86
N GLN A 19 -12.30 -9.19 2.21
CA GLN A 19 -11.62 -8.91 3.46
C GLN A 19 -11.07 -7.48 3.51
N CYS A 20 -10.42 -7.02 2.42
CA CYS A 20 -9.96 -5.65 2.29
C CYS A 20 -11.09 -4.63 2.51
N LYS A 21 -12.25 -4.86 1.91
CA LYS A 21 -13.43 -4.01 2.12
C LYS A 21 -13.86 -3.97 3.58
N LYS A 22 -13.90 -5.11 4.28
CA LYS A 22 -14.19 -5.14 5.72
C LYS A 22 -13.18 -4.33 6.52
N MET A 23 -11.88 -4.43 6.22
CA MET A 23 -10.85 -3.62 6.89
C MET A 23 -11.06 -2.13 6.67
N LEU A 24 -11.44 -1.70 5.47
CA LEU A 24 -11.75 -0.30 5.19
C LEU A 24 -13.02 0.15 5.93
N ASP A 25 -14.05 -0.69 6.03
CA ASP A 25 -15.24 -0.41 6.82
C ASP A 25 -14.95 -0.31 8.33
N TYR A 26 -13.86 -0.92 8.78
CA TYR A 26 -13.43 -0.91 10.18
C TYR A 26 -12.43 0.21 10.51
N GLN A 27 -11.93 0.97 9.53
CA GLN A 27 -11.03 2.10 9.80
C GLN A 27 -11.67 3.12 10.74
N SER A 28 -10.88 3.66 11.68
CA SER A 28 -11.29 4.74 12.60
C SER A 28 -11.62 6.04 11.84
N VAL A 29 -10.84 6.34 10.80
CA VAL A 29 -11.13 7.37 9.80
C VAL A 29 -11.42 6.67 8.48
N LYS A 30 -12.63 6.87 7.95
CA LYS A 30 -13.07 6.23 6.71
C LYS A 30 -12.68 7.07 5.50
N PRO A 31 -12.32 6.43 4.37
CA PRO A 31 -12.17 7.17 3.12
C PRO A 31 -13.52 7.72 2.65
N ASP A 32 -13.51 8.89 2.00
CA ASP A 32 -14.71 9.48 1.39
C ASP A 32 -15.12 8.71 0.13
N ALA A 33 -14.17 8.09 -0.56
CA ALA A 33 -14.44 7.23 -1.70
C ALA A 33 -13.40 6.12 -1.86
N THR A 34 -13.87 4.99 -2.40
CA THR A 34 -13.02 3.85 -2.79
C THR A 34 -13.13 3.61 -4.29
N PHE A 35 -12.02 3.71 -4.97
CA PHE A 35 -11.88 3.46 -6.41
C PHE A 35 -11.33 2.06 -6.63
N LEU A 36 -12.23 1.13 -6.88
CA LEU A 36 -11.87 -0.24 -7.23
C LEU A 36 -11.52 -0.31 -8.72
N ILE A 37 -10.26 -0.61 -9.02
CA ILE A 37 -9.76 -0.76 -10.40
C ILE A 37 -9.75 -2.25 -10.73
N ASN A 38 -10.92 -2.75 -11.11
CA ASN A 38 -11.21 -4.16 -11.32
C ASN A 38 -11.54 -4.43 -12.79
N TYR A 39 -10.62 -5.02 -13.50
CA TYR A 39 -10.80 -5.57 -14.84
C TYR A 39 -9.99 -6.85 -15.00
N LEU A 40 -10.39 -7.70 -15.92
CA LEU A 40 -9.62 -8.90 -16.23
C LEU A 40 -8.27 -8.51 -16.84
N PRO A 41 -7.16 -9.13 -16.43
CA PRO A 41 -5.87 -8.86 -17.02
C PRO A 41 -5.87 -9.22 -18.50
N LYS A 42 -5.29 -8.35 -19.33
CA LYS A 42 -5.20 -8.55 -20.78
C LYS A 42 -4.08 -9.54 -21.17
N SER A 43 -3.20 -9.87 -20.26
CA SER A 43 -2.08 -10.77 -20.46
C SER A 43 -1.61 -11.36 -19.12
N GLU A 44 -0.69 -12.30 -19.15
CA GLU A 44 -0.05 -12.85 -17.95
C GLU A 44 0.96 -11.89 -17.31
N LYS A 45 1.33 -10.80 -18.01
CA LYS A 45 2.25 -9.80 -17.46
C LYS A 45 1.62 -9.10 -16.27
N PRO A 46 2.44 -8.61 -15.33
CA PRO A 46 1.98 -7.73 -14.27
C PRO A 46 1.27 -6.51 -14.87
N ASP A 47 0.24 -6.03 -14.21
CA ASP A 47 -0.55 -4.86 -14.62
C ASP A 47 -0.83 -3.92 -13.43
N ILE A 48 -0.08 -4.08 -12.35
CA ILE A 48 -0.30 -3.34 -11.10
C ILE A 48 -0.07 -1.83 -11.30
N THR A 49 1.00 -1.46 -12.03
CA THR A 49 1.27 -0.05 -12.35
C THR A 49 0.15 0.57 -13.17
N GLN A 50 -0.36 -0.15 -14.18
CA GLN A 50 -1.50 0.32 -14.98
C GLN A 50 -2.73 0.59 -14.11
N ARG A 51 -3.01 -0.28 -13.12
CA ARG A 51 -4.16 -0.11 -12.21
C ARG A 51 -3.99 1.08 -11.29
N TYR A 52 -2.80 1.28 -10.71
CA TYR A 52 -2.51 2.44 -9.88
C TYR A 52 -2.64 3.74 -10.69
N ARG A 53 -2.04 3.78 -11.88
CA ARG A 53 -2.16 4.92 -12.78
C ARG A 53 -3.61 5.22 -13.13
N THR A 54 -4.37 4.22 -13.58
CA THR A 54 -5.79 4.38 -13.93
C THR A 54 -6.61 4.94 -12.78
N GLY A 55 -6.37 4.44 -11.57
CA GLY A 55 -7.05 4.95 -10.37
C GLY A 55 -6.67 6.39 -10.06
N TYR A 56 -5.39 6.72 -10.12
CA TYR A 56 -4.86 8.06 -9.89
C TYR A 56 -5.42 9.08 -10.89
N GLU A 57 -5.35 8.77 -12.18
CA GLU A 57 -5.87 9.61 -13.26
C GLU A 57 -7.38 9.86 -13.08
N ARG A 58 -8.15 8.82 -12.70
CA ARG A 58 -9.58 8.96 -12.43
C ARG A 58 -9.88 9.90 -11.29
N VAL A 59 -9.15 9.83 -10.19
CA VAL A 59 -9.30 10.78 -9.06
C VAL A 59 -8.92 12.18 -9.49
N SER A 60 -7.80 12.34 -10.21
CA SER A 60 -7.32 13.63 -10.69
C SER A 60 -8.32 14.28 -11.66
N GLU A 61 -8.91 13.52 -12.59
CA GLU A 61 -9.96 14.02 -13.47
C GLU A 61 -11.22 14.48 -12.72
N LEU A 62 -11.63 13.72 -11.68
CA LEU A 62 -12.76 14.11 -10.84
C LEU A 62 -12.50 15.41 -10.11
N ASN A 63 -11.29 15.61 -9.58
CA ASN A 63 -10.88 16.83 -8.92
C ASN A 63 -10.93 18.05 -9.88
N LEU A 64 -10.50 17.86 -11.14
CA LEU A 64 -10.56 18.91 -12.14
C LEU A 64 -12.00 19.26 -12.55
N LYS A 65 -12.88 18.26 -12.61
CA LYS A 65 -14.30 18.43 -12.99
C LYS A 65 -15.14 18.99 -11.83
N HIS A 66 -14.77 18.70 -10.60
CA HIS A 66 -15.54 19.00 -9.38
C HIS A 66 -14.62 19.55 -8.28
N PRO A 67 -14.01 20.74 -8.47
CA PRO A 67 -13.05 21.29 -7.53
C PRO A 67 -13.64 21.56 -6.13
N GLU A 68 -14.95 21.81 -6.05
CA GLU A 68 -15.69 22.01 -4.78
C GLU A 68 -15.75 20.74 -3.91
N SER A 69 -15.56 19.58 -4.52
CA SER A 69 -15.56 18.28 -3.84
C SER A 69 -14.27 17.49 -4.09
N ALA A 70 -13.17 18.20 -4.36
CA ALA A 70 -11.89 17.59 -4.64
C ALA A 70 -11.37 16.74 -3.49
N TYR A 71 -10.69 15.65 -3.81
CA TYR A 71 -9.95 14.83 -2.86
C TYR A 71 -8.59 15.48 -2.59
N ASP A 72 -8.19 15.48 -1.33
CA ASP A 72 -6.91 16.04 -0.88
C ASP A 72 -5.78 15.02 -0.95
N LEU A 73 -6.11 13.74 -0.70
CA LEU A 73 -5.16 12.64 -0.63
C LEU A 73 -5.69 11.36 -1.26
N ILE A 74 -4.77 10.58 -1.81
CA ILE A 74 -4.99 9.24 -2.35
C ILE A 74 -4.14 8.24 -1.57
N PHE A 75 -4.78 7.22 -1.01
CA PHE A 75 -4.15 6.05 -0.40
C PHE A 75 -4.15 4.90 -1.39
N PHE A 76 -3.02 4.24 -1.56
CA PHE A 76 -2.94 3.00 -2.31
C PHE A 76 -3.08 1.83 -1.33
N ILE A 77 -4.10 1.00 -1.54
CA ILE A 77 -4.42 -0.15 -0.69
C ILE A 77 -4.35 -1.42 -1.54
N GLU A 78 -3.46 -2.35 -1.16
CA GLU A 78 -3.40 -3.67 -1.80
C GLU A 78 -4.45 -4.59 -1.16
N ASN A 79 -5.22 -5.31 -2.00
CA ASN A 79 -6.40 -6.05 -1.53
C ASN A 79 -6.07 -7.34 -0.78
N ASP A 80 -4.81 -7.75 -0.77
CA ASP A 80 -4.29 -8.96 -0.13
C ASP A 80 -3.41 -8.68 1.11
N ASP A 81 -3.33 -7.42 1.53
CA ASP A 81 -2.55 -7.02 2.70
C ASP A 81 -3.43 -6.65 3.89
N PHE A 82 -2.82 -6.60 5.07
CA PHE A 82 -3.48 -6.19 6.30
C PHE A 82 -3.19 -4.72 6.62
N TYR A 83 -4.22 -4.03 7.12
CA TYR A 83 -4.16 -2.64 7.59
C TYR A 83 -4.78 -2.54 8.97
N SER A 84 -4.06 -1.94 9.92
CA SER A 84 -4.58 -1.70 11.27
C SER A 84 -5.82 -0.82 11.22
N ARG A 85 -6.65 -0.90 12.26
CA ARG A 85 -7.87 -0.08 12.38
C ARG A 85 -7.59 1.43 12.30
N THR A 86 -6.43 1.87 12.74
CA THR A 86 -6.03 3.27 12.76
C THR A 86 -5.11 3.67 11.62
N TYR A 87 -4.91 2.78 10.62
CA TYR A 87 -3.97 3.00 9.52
C TYR A 87 -4.16 4.36 8.84
N ILE A 88 -5.38 4.66 8.38
CA ILE A 88 -5.67 5.95 7.70
C ILE A 88 -5.48 7.11 8.68
N GLU A 89 -5.99 7.01 9.89
CA GLU A 89 -5.88 8.05 10.92
C GLU A 89 -4.42 8.39 11.26
N ASP A 90 -3.60 7.37 11.50
CA ASP A 90 -2.20 7.55 11.89
C ASP A 90 -1.37 8.09 10.73
N MET A 91 -1.62 7.63 9.52
CA MET A 91 -0.99 8.16 8.31
C MET A 91 -1.34 9.64 8.09
N LEU A 92 -2.58 10.05 8.32
CA LEU A 92 -3.01 11.44 8.22
C LEU A 92 -2.35 12.34 9.25
N LYS A 93 -2.35 11.92 10.52
CA LYS A 93 -1.68 12.65 11.61
C LYS A 93 -0.18 12.84 11.31
N ALA A 94 0.47 11.78 10.85
CA ALA A 94 1.87 11.82 10.50
C ALA A 94 2.14 12.70 9.26
N TRP A 95 1.30 12.62 8.23
CA TRP A 95 1.39 13.46 7.04
C TRP A 95 1.28 14.95 7.39
N GLU A 96 0.32 15.33 8.24
CA GLU A 96 0.16 16.70 8.73
C GLU A 96 1.38 17.16 9.54
N ALA A 97 1.84 16.34 10.48
CA ALA A 97 3.01 16.63 11.32
C ALA A 97 4.32 16.74 10.52
N ASN A 98 4.40 16.14 9.34
CA ASN A 98 5.56 16.20 8.44
C ASN A 98 5.43 17.26 7.32
N GLY A 99 4.53 18.24 7.45
CA GLY A 99 4.42 19.38 6.55
C GLY A 99 3.63 19.11 5.28
N LYS A 100 2.78 18.08 5.26
CA LYS A 100 1.85 17.78 4.15
C LYS A 100 2.57 17.60 2.80
N PRO A 101 3.58 16.73 2.71
CA PRO A 101 4.32 16.50 1.46
C PRO A 101 3.42 15.96 0.36
N ASP A 102 3.89 16.04 -0.90
CA ASP A 102 3.14 15.58 -2.06
C ASP A 102 3.11 14.06 -2.16
N LEU A 103 4.22 13.40 -1.78
CA LEU A 103 4.34 11.95 -1.62
C LEU A 103 4.77 11.63 -0.19
N PHE A 104 3.97 10.82 0.50
CA PHE A 104 4.21 10.44 1.88
C PHE A 104 4.07 8.94 2.07
N GLY A 105 4.86 8.36 2.97
CA GLY A 105 4.75 6.93 3.26
C GLY A 105 5.64 6.49 4.40
N THR A 106 5.52 5.21 4.80
CA THR A 106 6.30 4.65 5.89
C THR A 106 7.57 3.96 5.42
N SER A 107 8.67 4.19 6.15
CA SER A 107 9.96 3.53 5.90
C SER A 107 9.97 2.04 6.27
N PHE A 108 8.96 1.60 7.00
CA PHE A 108 8.93 0.29 7.62
C PHE A 108 7.76 -0.53 7.09
N THR A 109 8.05 -1.74 6.62
CA THR A 109 7.03 -2.70 6.18
C THR A 109 7.33 -4.05 6.81
N THR A 110 6.35 -4.60 7.53
CA THR A 110 6.39 -5.99 7.97
C THR A 110 5.73 -6.86 6.91
N TYR A 111 6.36 -7.98 6.60
CA TYR A 111 5.79 -9.04 5.79
C TYR A 111 5.53 -10.27 6.65
N TYR A 112 4.35 -10.86 6.53
CA TYR A 112 4.00 -12.11 7.17
C TYR A 112 3.81 -13.22 6.13
N HIS A 113 4.50 -14.33 6.31
CA HIS A 113 4.40 -15.49 5.43
C HIS A 113 3.49 -16.55 6.05
N ILE A 114 2.30 -16.74 5.49
CA ILE A 114 1.27 -17.66 6.05
C ILE A 114 1.80 -19.08 6.18
N GLY A 115 2.43 -19.61 5.14
CA GLY A 115 2.94 -21.00 5.14
C GLY A 115 4.07 -21.25 6.14
N LEU A 116 4.92 -20.25 6.40
CA LEU A 116 6.02 -20.34 7.37
C LEU A 116 5.63 -19.88 8.77
N ARG A 117 4.51 -19.18 8.91
CA ARG A 117 4.09 -18.51 10.15
C ARG A 117 5.19 -17.62 10.74
N ALA A 118 5.86 -16.87 9.89
CA ALA A 118 7.03 -16.08 10.23
C ALA A 118 6.94 -14.67 9.65
N TYR A 119 7.51 -13.73 10.38
CA TYR A 119 7.59 -12.32 9.98
C TYR A 119 8.96 -11.98 9.42
N PHE A 120 8.96 -10.98 8.54
CA PHE A 120 10.16 -10.33 8.05
C PHE A 120 9.92 -8.81 8.02
N ASN A 121 10.77 -8.07 8.72
CA ASN A 121 10.73 -6.62 8.75
C ASN A 121 11.68 -6.04 7.71
N PHE A 122 11.16 -5.13 6.90
CA PHE A 122 11.93 -4.44 5.89
C PHE A 122 11.94 -2.94 6.14
N TYR A 123 13.14 -2.38 6.24
CA TYR A 123 13.35 -0.95 6.42
C TYR A 123 13.89 -0.31 5.16
N HIS A 124 13.20 0.72 4.67
CA HIS A 124 13.57 1.52 3.52
C HIS A 124 13.72 2.98 3.95
N PRO A 125 14.94 3.52 4.10
CA PRO A 125 15.11 4.89 4.58
C PRO A 125 14.63 5.95 3.58
N GLU A 126 14.60 5.63 2.28
CA GLU A 126 14.34 6.59 1.20
C GLU A 126 13.04 6.35 0.44
N ARG A 127 12.29 5.32 0.78
CA ARG A 127 11.04 4.97 0.11
C ARG A 127 10.04 4.27 1.02
N ALA A 128 8.80 4.25 0.60
CA ALA A 128 7.77 3.36 1.14
C ALA A 128 7.41 2.29 0.10
N SER A 129 6.89 1.15 0.55
CA SER A 129 6.18 0.22 -0.33
C SER A 129 4.88 0.85 -0.82
N MET A 130 4.34 0.38 -1.96
CA MET A 130 3.14 0.99 -2.52
C MET A 130 1.95 0.92 -1.56
N MET A 131 1.77 -0.20 -0.86
CA MET A 131 0.75 -0.38 0.18
C MET A 131 0.84 0.62 1.35
N ASN A 132 1.97 1.28 1.51
CA ASN A 132 2.26 2.26 2.57
C ASN A 132 2.48 3.68 2.01
N THR A 133 2.02 3.93 0.80
CA THR A 133 2.21 5.19 0.09
C THR A 133 0.90 5.96 0.00
N VAL A 134 1.00 7.26 0.29
CA VAL A 134 -0.06 8.25 0.14
C VAL A 134 0.44 9.36 -0.77
N ILE A 135 -0.40 9.87 -1.65
CA ILE A 135 -0.03 10.88 -2.63
C ILE A 135 -1.13 11.93 -2.78
N LYS A 136 -0.76 13.18 -3.04
CA LYS A 136 -1.73 14.19 -3.48
C LYS A 136 -2.18 13.91 -4.92
N PRO A 137 -3.43 14.20 -5.27
CA PRO A 137 -3.87 14.18 -6.66
C PRO A 137 -3.31 15.35 -7.46
N ASN A 138 -3.48 15.30 -8.78
CA ASN A 138 -3.13 16.37 -9.73
C ASN A 138 -1.63 16.74 -9.79
N LEU A 139 -0.76 15.83 -9.38
CA LEU A 139 0.68 15.97 -9.58
C LEU A 139 1.05 15.49 -10.99
N ASP A 140 2.08 16.09 -11.56
CA ASP A 140 2.68 15.61 -12.81
C ASP A 140 3.56 14.38 -12.50
N ILE A 141 3.08 13.20 -12.92
CA ILE A 141 3.74 11.92 -12.65
C ILE A 141 4.14 11.25 -13.96
N ILE A 142 5.42 10.99 -14.13
CA ILE A 142 5.92 10.09 -15.18
C ILE A 142 5.83 8.66 -14.66
N TRP A 143 4.74 7.99 -14.98
CA TRP A 143 4.52 6.60 -14.58
C TRP A 143 5.49 5.65 -15.27
N PRO A 144 5.96 4.60 -14.56
CA PRO A 144 6.70 3.53 -15.21
C PRO A 144 5.80 2.75 -16.18
N PRO A 145 6.38 1.89 -17.02
CA PRO A 145 5.60 1.05 -17.95
C PRO A 145 4.52 0.24 -17.23
N ASP A 146 3.39 0.02 -17.89
CA ASP A 146 2.21 -0.66 -17.33
C ASP A 146 2.48 -2.02 -16.68
N HIS A 147 3.48 -2.73 -17.21
CA HIS A 147 3.88 -4.05 -16.73
C HIS A 147 4.98 -4.03 -15.66
N GLU A 148 5.35 -2.85 -15.17
CA GLU A 148 6.28 -2.73 -14.04
C GLU A 148 5.60 -3.19 -12.74
N SER A 149 6.30 -4.04 -11.98
CA SER A 149 5.78 -4.58 -10.72
C SER A 149 6.14 -3.73 -9.50
N PHE A 150 7.17 -2.90 -9.61
CA PHE A 150 7.72 -2.11 -8.50
C PHE A 150 7.47 -0.61 -8.72
N THR A 151 6.21 -0.24 -8.83
CA THR A 151 5.76 1.15 -9.03
C THR A 151 6.31 2.08 -7.94
N ASP A 152 6.37 1.60 -6.70
CA ASP A 152 6.92 2.33 -5.56
C ASP A 152 8.39 2.73 -5.77
N MET A 153 9.22 1.83 -6.30
CA MET A 153 10.63 2.16 -6.58
C MET A 153 10.76 3.33 -7.56
N HIS A 154 9.88 3.39 -8.57
CA HIS A 154 9.91 4.48 -9.54
C HIS A 154 9.44 5.80 -8.94
N LEU A 155 8.31 5.80 -8.22
CA LEU A 155 7.76 7.02 -7.62
C LEU A 155 8.68 7.62 -6.56
N TRP A 156 9.32 6.77 -5.76
CA TRP A 156 10.13 7.22 -4.63
C TRP A 156 11.57 7.57 -5.00
N THR A 157 12.25 6.73 -5.79
CA THR A 157 13.72 6.81 -5.96
C THR A 157 14.17 7.44 -7.27
N ARG A 158 13.27 7.61 -8.25
CA ARG A 158 13.62 8.28 -9.50
C ARG A 158 13.15 9.73 -9.48
N ASP A 159 14.10 10.64 -9.39
CA ASP A 159 13.85 12.09 -9.28
C ASP A 159 13.01 12.68 -10.42
N ARG A 160 13.00 12.01 -11.58
CA ARG A 160 12.23 12.46 -12.75
C ARG A 160 10.78 11.98 -12.79
N CYS A 161 10.39 11.03 -11.93
CA CYS A 161 9.04 10.47 -11.98
C CYS A 161 8.00 11.35 -11.30
N LEU A 162 8.40 12.13 -10.32
CA LEU A 162 7.53 13.04 -9.58
C LEU A 162 8.34 14.26 -9.13
N GLU A 163 8.01 15.42 -9.67
CA GLU A 163 8.48 16.70 -9.17
C GLU A 163 7.56 17.13 -8.02
N GLY A 164 8.04 17.01 -6.80
CA GLY A 164 7.26 17.34 -5.61
C GLY A 164 7.98 16.96 -4.33
N SER A 165 7.45 17.43 -3.21
CA SER A 165 7.99 17.12 -1.89
C SER A 165 7.70 15.67 -1.53
N LYS A 166 8.75 14.94 -1.14
CA LYS A 166 8.66 13.53 -0.74
C LYS A 166 9.09 13.39 0.72
N LYS A 167 8.36 12.63 1.50
CA LYS A 167 8.71 12.37 2.89
C LYS A 167 8.43 10.95 3.30
N VAL A 168 9.46 10.25 3.72
CA VAL A 168 9.37 8.94 4.37
C VAL A 168 9.34 9.16 5.88
N TRP A 169 8.42 8.50 6.56
CA TRP A 169 8.24 8.57 8.00
C TRP A 169 8.43 7.18 8.63
N THR A 170 9.05 7.14 9.80
CA THR A 170 9.20 5.90 10.57
C THR A 170 8.14 5.86 11.66
N PRO A 171 7.12 4.98 11.57
CA PRO A 171 6.08 4.87 12.59
C PRO A 171 6.61 4.20 13.86
N ASN A 172 6.02 4.55 15.00
CA ASN A 172 6.31 3.94 16.30
C ASN A 172 5.62 2.57 16.50
N SER A 173 4.64 2.25 15.65
CA SER A 173 3.87 1.01 15.69
C SER A 173 3.65 0.46 14.29
N GLN A 174 3.30 -0.82 14.22
CA GLN A 174 2.97 -1.47 12.95
C GLN A 174 1.60 -0.98 12.46
N LEU A 175 1.58 -0.39 11.26
CA LEU A 175 0.34 0.14 10.64
C LEU A 175 -0.24 -0.80 9.60
N SER A 176 0.61 -1.57 8.94
CA SER A 176 0.21 -2.50 7.88
C SER A 176 1.13 -3.70 7.81
N ILE A 177 0.65 -4.81 7.26
CA ILE A 177 1.42 -6.03 7.08
C ILE A 177 1.20 -6.53 5.67
N GLY A 178 2.29 -6.69 4.92
CA GLY A 178 2.28 -7.36 3.62
C GLY A 178 2.15 -8.87 3.78
N ILE A 179 1.06 -9.44 3.28
CA ILE A 179 0.76 -10.87 3.45
C ILE A 179 1.36 -11.68 2.30
N LYS A 180 2.19 -12.66 2.64
CA LYS A 180 2.79 -13.62 1.70
C LYS A 180 1.99 -14.92 1.73
N HIS A 181 0.95 -14.99 0.90
CA HIS A 181 -0.06 -16.06 0.91
C HIS A 181 0.16 -17.14 -0.16
N GLY A 182 1.23 -17.06 -0.95
CA GLY A 182 1.58 -18.08 -1.96
C GLY A 182 0.88 -17.92 -3.32
N VAL A 183 0.05 -16.90 -3.50
CA VAL A 183 -0.66 -16.60 -4.76
C VAL A 183 -0.20 -15.25 -5.29
N GLY A 184 -0.15 -15.10 -6.62
CA GLY A 184 0.28 -13.86 -7.28
C GLY A 184 1.80 -13.74 -7.46
N LEU A 185 2.24 -12.59 -7.98
CA LEU A 185 3.63 -12.37 -8.36
C LEU A 185 4.54 -12.23 -7.14
N CYS A 186 4.25 -11.28 -6.30
CA CYS A 186 5.06 -10.96 -5.12
C CYS A 186 4.64 -11.72 -3.84
N GLY A 187 3.47 -12.30 -3.79
CA GLY A 187 3.00 -13.19 -2.71
C GLY A 187 3.21 -14.67 -3.00
N GLY A 188 3.57 -15.03 -4.25
CA GLY A 188 3.61 -16.40 -4.75
C GLY A 188 5.02 -17.01 -4.87
N ARG A 189 5.27 -17.70 -5.99
CA ARG A 189 6.48 -18.50 -6.21
C ARG A 189 7.80 -17.75 -6.08
N GLN A 190 7.84 -16.46 -6.38
CA GLN A 190 9.08 -15.67 -6.28
C GLN A 190 9.54 -15.50 -4.82
N HIS A 191 8.67 -15.64 -3.84
CA HIS A 191 9.04 -15.60 -2.43
C HIS A 191 9.65 -16.90 -1.91
N THR A 192 9.63 -17.99 -2.68
CA THR A 192 10.35 -19.21 -2.33
C THR A 192 11.87 -19.00 -2.27
N THR A 193 12.41 -18.08 -3.05
CA THR A 193 13.85 -17.71 -3.00
C THR A 193 14.20 -16.79 -1.84
N GLY A 194 13.24 -16.15 -1.23
CA GLY A 194 13.39 -15.26 -0.07
C GLY A 194 13.08 -15.91 1.28
N LEU A 195 12.80 -17.21 1.32
CA LEU A 195 12.44 -17.94 2.55
C LEU A 195 13.46 -17.79 3.69
N GLN A 196 14.74 -17.69 3.34
CA GLN A 196 15.82 -17.47 4.32
C GLN A 196 15.64 -16.19 5.14
N ARG A 197 15.00 -15.17 4.58
CA ARG A 197 14.73 -13.92 5.27
C ARG A 197 13.72 -14.10 6.41
N PHE A 198 12.72 -14.96 6.20
CA PHE A 198 11.70 -15.27 7.20
C PHE A 198 12.21 -16.22 8.28
N THR A 199 13.07 -17.18 7.94
CA THR A 199 13.58 -18.16 8.88
C THR A 199 14.65 -17.60 9.83
N ILE A 200 15.52 -16.73 9.34
CA ILE A 200 16.65 -16.19 10.13
C ILE A 200 16.20 -15.12 11.14
N LYS A 201 15.11 -14.43 10.89
CA LYS A 201 14.69 -13.24 11.67
C LYS A 201 13.29 -13.34 12.27
N GLY A 202 12.57 -14.41 12.05
CA GLY A 202 11.22 -14.60 12.58
C GLY A 202 11.15 -14.58 14.11
N GLY A 203 12.23 -14.97 14.79
CA GLY A 203 12.32 -14.90 16.24
C GLY A 203 12.81 -13.56 16.81
N LEU A 204 13.50 -12.77 16.02
CA LEU A 204 14.09 -11.50 16.48
C LEU A 204 13.24 -10.26 16.09
N GLY A 205 12.33 -10.40 15.14
CA GLY A 205 11.45 -9.31 14.72
C GLY A 205 10.37 -8.97 15.74
N ASN A 206 9.98 -9.92 16.57
CA ASN A 206 8.90 -9.74 17.54
C ASN A 206 9.27 -8.82 18.71
N GLU A 207 10.54 -8.78 19.11
CA GLU A 207 10.95 -7.94 20.23
C GLU A 207 11.20 -6.47 19.85
N ALA A 208 11.53 -6.19 18.59
CA ALA A 208 11.85 -4.82 18.15
C ALA A 208 10.65 -4.05 17.56
N ALA A 209 9.54 -4.71 17.26
CA ALA A 209 8.42 -4.11 16.52
C ALA A 209 7.09 -4.07 17.29
N GLY A 210 7.08 -4.23 18.61
CA GLY A 210 5.84 -4.26 19.39
C GLY A 210 4.85 -5.24 18.74
N GLY A 211 4.97 -6.52 19.03
CA GLY A 211 4.36 -7.61 18.28
C GLY A 211 2.90 -7.34 17.91
N VAL A 212 2.57 -7.57 16.65
CA VAL A 212 1.17 -7.71 16.26
C VAL A 212 0.62 -8.89 17.04
N ASP A 213 -0.39 -8.65 17.84
CA ASP A 213 -1.06 -9.72 18.59
C ASP A 213 -1.64 -10.73 17.57
N ASP A 214 -1.24 -11.99 17.66
CA ASP A 214 -1.80 -13.08 16.84
C ASP A 214 -3.32 -13.14 16.89
N SER A 215 -3.94 -12.53 17.89
CA SER A 215 -5.40 -12.38 17.98
C SER A 215 -5.98 -11.53 16.85
N GLU A 216 -5.22 -10.57 16.32
CA GLU A 216 -5.65 -9.74 15.19
C GLU A 216 -5.55 -10.47 13.85
N LEU A 217 -4.75 -11.55 13.77
CA LEU A 217 -4.58 -12.34 12.55
C LEU A 217 -5.49 -13.59 12.51
N LYS A 218 -6.27 -13.86 13.56
CA LYS A 218 -7.13 -15.06 13.65
C LYS A 218 -8.22 -15.15 12.57
N TRP A 219 -8.38 -14.15 11.75
CA TRP A 219 -9.40 -14.09 10.72
C TRP A 219 -8.81 -14.02 9.28
N LEU A 220 -7.50 -14.18 9.11
CA LEU A 220 -6.84 -14.51 7.85
C LEU A 220 -6.86 -16.01 7.59
#